data_06ab99b45a28f5b676fa4b5e2b8361d9
#
_entry.id   06ab99b45a28f5b676fa4b5e2b8361d9
#
_cell.length_a   1.000
_cell.length_b   1.000
_cell.length_c   1.000
_cell.angle_alpha   90.00
_cell.angle_beta   90.00
_cell.angle_gamma   90.00
#
_symmetry.space_group_name_H-M   'P 1'
#
loop_
_entity.id
_entity.type
_entity.pdbx_description
1 polymer ?
#
loop_
_entity_poly.entity_id
_entity_poly.type
_entity_poly.pdbx_seq_one_letter_code
_entity_poly.pdbx_strand_id
1 'polypeptide(L)'
;MLVMLANNTGSDVGYLAGMYPGKVGHLYSPGAQRGPKWYLPYALDNERFTAGPDWSEAKWRKMLDWAKLSGQRPLWALVPDVVGSRSGTIEDWAKYAPILKTYGWTLAFAVQDGMRAEDVPADAEVVFVGGSTEWKWRTYQMWCREFPHVHIGRVNTYRRLWDCHDAGAKSCDGTGFVRGDQRQLRGLFAYMDESSGSKIRQTQGSLLLE
;
A
#
# COMPACT_ATOMS: atom_id res chain seq x y z
N MET A 1 -9.94 -6.68 4.14
CA MET A 1 -8.78 -6.03 3.51
C MET A 1 -8.33 -4.86 4.38
N LEU A 2 -7.04 -4.70 4.62
CA LEU A 2 -6.46 -3.57 5.36
C LEU A 2 -6.30 -2.36 4.41
N VAL A 3 -6.81 -1.18 4.80
CA VAL A 3 -6.59 0.07 4.05
C VAL A 3 -5.50 0.88 4.74
N MET A 4 -4.38 1.08 4.06
CA MET A 4 -3.24 1.82 4.58
C MET A 4 -3.33 3.29 4.13
N LEU A 5 -3.33 4.19 5.08
CA LEU A 5 -3.32 5.63 4.81
C LEU A 5 -1.87 6.09 4.64
N ALA A 6 -1.52 6.54 3.43
CA ALA A 6 -0.15 6.92 3.13
C ALA A 6 0.18 8.29 3.74
N ASN A 7 1.30 8.36 4.46
CA ASN A 7 1.89 9.60 5.02
C ASN A 7 0.93 10.53 5.76
N ASN A 8 -0.25 10.05 6.18
CA ASN A 8 -1.17 10.86 6.94
C ASN A 8 -0.93 10.68 8.43
N THR A 9 -0.66 11.78 9.10
CA THR A 9 -0.42 11.85 10.55
C THR A 9 -1.51 12.63 11.29
N GLY A 10 -2.58 13.04 10.59
CA GLY A 10 -3.68 13.80 11.16
C GLY A 10 -4.52 13.02 12.17
N SER A 11 -5.41 13.73 12.85
CA SER A 11 -6.40 13.17 13.79
C SER A 11 -7.30 12.12 13.13
N ASP A 12 -7.58 12.29 11.82
CA ASP A 12 -8.49 11.43 11.07
C ASP A 12 -8.03 9.97 11.03
N VAL A 13 -6.71 9.73 11.01
CA VAL A 13 -6.16 8.36 11.05
C VAL A 13 -6.48 7.68 12.37
N GLY A 14 -6.33 8.39 13.49
CA GLY A 14 -6.68 7.88 14.82
C GLY A 14 -8.18 7.63 14.97
N TYR A 15 -8.99 8.55 14.45
CA TYR A 15 -10.45 8.41 14.44
C TYR A 15 -10.89 7.18 13.64
N LEU A 16 -10.40 7.04 12.39
CA LEU A 16 -10.70 5.88 11.54
C LEU A 16 -10.24 4.57 12.17
N ALA A 17 -9.06 4.54 12.79
CA ALA A 17 -8.56 3.35 13.47
C ALA A 17 -9.42 2.93 14.66
N GLY A 18 -9.93 3.91 15.42
CA GLY A 18 -10.86 3.68 16.53
C GLY A 18 -12.23 3.19 16.06
N MET A 19 -12.74 3.75 14.96
CA MET A 19 -14.02 3.36 14.36
C MET A 19 -13.97 1.97 13.71
N TYR A 20 -12.85 1.60 13.09
CA TYR A 20 -12.70 0.37 12.32
C TYR A 20 -11.45 -0.41 12.74
N PRO A 21 -11.45 -1.00 13.94
CA PRO A 21 -10.30 -1.75 14.46
C PRO A 21 -9.86 -2.86 13.52
N GLY A 22 -8.55 -2.95 13.26
CA GLY A 22 -7.96 -3.96 12.38
C GLY A 22 -8.17 -3.75 10.88
N LYS A 23 -8.86 -2.67 10.47
CA LYS A 23 -9.11 -2.35 9.04
C LYS A 23 -8.30 -1.17 8.52
N VAL A 24 -7.70 -0.39 9.41
CA VAL A 24 -6.90 0.79 9.09
C VAL A 24 -5.45 0.54 9.45
N GLY A 25 -4.54 0.85 8.54
CA GLY A 25 -3.09 0.80 8.72
C GLY A 25 -2.42 2.07 8.22
N HIS A 26 -1.11 2.11 8.33
CA HIS A 26 -0.30 3.24 7.89
C HIS A 26 0.77 2.77 6.88
N LEU A 27 0.82 3.40 5.72
CA LEU A 27 1.94 3.26 4.79
C LEU A 27 2.91 4.41 5.02
N TYR A 28 4.05 4.10 5.61
CA TYR A 28 5.07 5.07 5.99
C TYR A 28 6.19 5.14 4.97
N SER A 29 6.54 6.36 4.53
CA SER A 29 7.61 6.57 3.56
C SER A 29 8.68 7.53 4.07
N PRO A 30 9.88 7.57 3.45
CA PRO A 30 10.99 8.43 3.85
C PRO A 30 10.65 9.91 4.01
N GLY A 31 9.73 10.44 3.19
CA GLY A 31 9.26 11.82 3.27
C GLY A 31 8.28 12.12 4.41
N ALA A 32 7.86 11.12 5.19
CA ALA A 32 6.96 11.35 6.31
C ALA A 32 7.67 12.09 7.45
N GLN A 33 7.07 13.19 7.89
CA GLN A 33 7.64 14.03 8.96
C GLN A 33 7.52 13.41 10.35
N ARG A 34 6.60 12.46 10.52
CA ARG A 34 6.34 11.77 11.79
C ARG A 34 6.29 10.27 11.55
N GLY A 35 6.83 9.51 12.47
CA GLY A 35 6.88 8.07 12.38
C GLY A 35 5.53 7.35 12.42
N PRO A 36 5.54 6.03 12.19
CA PRO A 36 4.36 5.21 12.30
C PRO A 36 3.67 5.39 13.65
N LYS A 37 2.36 5.30 13.64
CA LYS A 37 1.58 5.32 14.88
C LYS A 37 1.73 3.96 15.56
N TRP A 38 2.21 3.93 16.79
CA TRP A 38 2.45 2.71 17.56
C TRP A 38 1.22 1.79 17.72
N TYR A 39 0.01 2.36 17.60
CA TYR A 39 -1.26 1.64 17.71
C TYR A 39 -1.82 1.16 16.38
N LEU A 40 -1.11 1.37 15.26
CA LEU A 40 -1.53 0.96 13.93
C LEU A 40 -0.59 -0.07 13.33
N PRO A 41 -1.11 -1.12 12.66
CA PRO A 41 -0.29 -1.89 11.75
C PRO A 41 0.25 -0.97 10.67
N TYR A 42 1.53 -1.13 10.32
CA TYR A 42 2.15 -0.29 9.31
C TYR A 42 3.04 -1.10 8.36
N ALA A 43 3.28 -0.52 7.20
CA ALA A 43 4.27 -0.99 6.25
C ALA A 43 5.18 0.16 5.81
N LEU A 44 6.32 -0.18 5.23
CA LEU A 44 7.32 0.78 4.77
C LEU A 44 7.30 0.87 3.25
N ASP A 45 7.03 2.08 2.74
CA ASP A 45 7.16 2.43 1.32
C ASP A 45 8.60 2.90 1.03
N ASN A 46 9.06 2.74 -0.19
CA ASN A 46 10.38 3.19 -0.62
C ASN A 46 10.40 4.64 -1.16
N GLU A 47 9.25 5.26 -1.38
CA GLU A 47 9.05 6.62 -1.92
C GLU A 47 9.50 6.84 -3.38
N ARG A 48 9.91 5.81 -4.13
CA ARG A 48 10.35 5.95 -5.52
C ARG A 48 9.34 6.64 -6.42
N PHE A 49 8.06 6.33 -6.25
CA PHE A 49 6.98 6.94 -7.05
C PHE A 49 6.86 8.46 -6.81
N THR A 50 6.98 8.91 -5.57
CA THR A 50 6.77 10.32 -5.20
C THR A 50 8.02 11.15 -5.39
N ALA A 51 9.19 10.61 -5.04
CA ALA A 51 10.46 11.31 -5.13
C ALA A 51 11.04 11.32 -6.55
N GLY A 52 10.73 10.31 -7.38
CA GLY A 52 11.25 10.24 -8.73
C GLY A 52 12.79 10.35 -8.78
N PRO A 53 13.32 11.28 -9.60
CA PRO A 53 14.78 11.50 -9.71
C PRO A 53 15.45 11.97 -8.41
N ASP A 54 14.70 12.59 -7.52
CA ASP A 54 15.20 13.11 -6.24
C ASP A 54 15.22 12.05 -5.13
N TRP A 55 14.99 10.79 -5.48
CA TRP A 55 15.03 9.70 -4.52
C TRP A 55 16.40 9.58 -3.85
N SER A 56 16.38 9.39 -2.53
CA SER A 56 17.60 9.30 -1.74
C SER A 56 17.68 7.99 -0.97
N GLU A 57 18.66 7.16 -1.32
CA GLU A 57 18.97 5.94 -0.56
C GLU A 57 19.28 6.24 0.91
N ALA A 58 19.94 7.35 1.19
CA ALA A 58 20.28 7.75 2.57
C ALA A 58 19.01 8.03 3.39
N LYS A 59 18.01 8.72 2.82
CA LYS A 59 16.72 8.96 3.50
C LYS A 59 15.96 7.64 3.70
N TRP A 60 15.96 6.76 2.71
CA TRP A 60 15.35 5.44 2.81
C TRP A 60 15.99 4.61 3.93
N ARG A 61 17.32 4.49 3.97
CA ARG A 61 18.04 3.78 5.05
C ARG A 61 17.76 4.39 6.42
N LYS A 62 17.77 5.71 6.54
CA LYS A 62 17.43 6.40 7.80
C LYS A 62 16.02 6.03 8.30
N MET A 63 15.05 5.91 7.39
CA MET A 63 13.71 5.44 7.74
C MET A 63 13.73 4.00 8.26
N LEU A 64 14.48 3.10 7.61
CA LEU A 64 14.59 1.70 8.04
C LEU A 64 15.21 1.61 9.44
N ASP A 65 16.32 2.29 9.66
CA ASP A 65 17.00 2.31 10.97
C ASP A 65 16.11 2.87 12.07
N TRP A 66 15.38 3.92 11.75
CA TRP A 66 14.42 4.50 12.67
C TRP A 66 13.27 3.53 12.98
N ALA A 67 12.71 2.86 11.98
CA ALA A 67 11.68 1.84 12.18
C ALA A 67 12.18 0.68 13.04
N LYS A 68 13.43 0.26 12.85
CA LYS A 68 14.07 -0.76 13.69
C LYS A 68 14.20 -0.32 15.13
N LEU A 69 14.63 0.92 15.35
CA LEU A 69 14.79 1.49 16.71
C LEU A 69 13.46 1.69 17.44
N SER A 70 12.34 1.84 16.71
CA SER A 70 11.01 1.98 17.32
C SER A 70 10.52 0.72 18.05
N GLY A 71 11.15 -0.42 17.81
CA GLY A 71 10.76 -1.72 18.37
C GLY A 71 9.49 -2.32 17.75
N GLN A 72 8.80 -1.58 16.85
CA GLN A 72 7.63 -2.08 16.15
C GLN A 72 8.02 -2.70 14.80
N ARG A 73 7.60 -3.95 14.59
CA ARG A 73 7.87 -4.63 13.32
C ARG A 73 6.87 -4.18 12.26
N PRO A 74 7.31 -3.73 11.06
CA PRO A 74 6.40 -3.48 9.95
C PRO A 74 5.79 -4.80 9.44
N LEU A 75 4.61 -4.72 8.86
CA LEU A 75 3.98 -5.86 8.17
C LEU A 75 4.84 -6.32 6.99
N TRP A 76 5.41 -5.37 6.27
CA TRP A 76 6.36 -5.59 5.20
C TRP A 76 7.13 -4.28 4.90
N ALA A 77 8.25 -4.41 4.19
CA ALA A 77 9.02 -3.30 3.67
C ALA A 77 9.17 -3.44 2.16
N LEU A 78 8.81 -2.39 1.41
CA LEU A 78 8.94 -2.35 -0.04
C LEU A 78 10.39 -2.13 -0.43
N VAL A 79 10.95 -3.08 -1.18
CA VAL A 79 12.28 -2.94 -1.77
C VAL A 79 12.22 -1.82 -2.82
N PRO A 80 13.24 -0.94 -2.91
CA PRO A 80 13.29 0.07 -3.95
C PRO A 80 13.05 -0.50 -5.34
N ASP A 81 12.25 0.22 -6.14
CA ASP A 81 11.85 -0.17 -7.48
C ASP A 81 12.06 0.97 -8.47
N VAL A 82 12.03 0.68 -9.76
CA VAL A 82 12.05 1.68 -10.83
C VAL A 82 10.66 1.74 -11.46
N VAL A 83 9.94 2.81 -11.13
CA VAL A 83 8.54 2.98 -11.56
C VAL A 83 8.40 2.87 -13.09
N GLY A 84 7.51 1.97 -13.53
CA GLY A 84 7.26 1.72 -14.94
C GLY A 84 8.35 0.91 -15.66
N SER A 85 9.39 0.43 -14.96
CA SER A 85 10.49 -0.34 -15.56
C SER A 85 10.60 -1.74 -14.93
N ARG A 86 10.32 -2.76 -15.75
CA ARG A 86 10.51 -4.16 -15.36
C ARG A 86 11.99 -4.46 -15.05
N SER A 87 12.91 -4.19 -15.99
CA SER A 87 14.33 -4.50 -15.83
C SER A 87 14.97 -3.75 -14.67
N GLY A 88 14.71 -2.43 -14.57
CA GLY A 88 15.25 -1.61 -13.50
C GLY A 88 14.76 -2.07 -12.12
N THR A 89 13.50 -2.51 -11.99
CA THR A 89 12.98 -3.02 -10.72
C THR A 89 13.62 -4.37 -10.34
N ILE A 90 13.89 -5.25 -11.31
CA ILE A 90 14.61 -6.51 -11.06
C ILE A 90 16.06 -6.23 -10.62
N GLU A 91 16.72 -5.28 -11.25
CA GLU A 91 18.08 -4.84 -10.88
C GLU A 91 18.10 -4.22 -9.47
N ASP A 92 17.14 -3.35 -9.16
CA ASP A 92 17.02 -2.74 -7.83
C ASP A 92 16.69 -3.79 -6.76
N TRP A 93 15.90 -4.83 -7.07
CA TRP A 93 15.70 -5.94 -6.14
C TRP A 93 17.02 -6.64 -5.81
N ALA A 94 17.80 -7.00 -6.82
CA ALA A 94 19.09 -7.66 -6.60
C ALA A 94 20.05 -6.81 -5.75
N LYS A 95 19.97 -5.49 -5.88
CA LYS A 95 20.79 -4.53 -5.12
C LYS A 95 20.31 -4.31 -3.69
N TYR A 96 19.00 -4.12 -3.49
CA TYR A 96 18.46 -3.61 -2.22
C TYR A 96 17.80 -4.66 -1.32
N ALA A 97 17.32 -5.79 -1.88
CA ALA A 97 16.72 -6.84 -1.05
C ALA A 97 17.72 -7.43 -0.03
N PRO A 98 19.01 -7.65 -0.39
CA PRO A 98 20.00 -8.10 0.61
C PRO A 98 20.13 -7.16 1.81
N ILE A 99 19.98 -5.85 1.59
CA ILE A 99 20.04 -4.84 2.67
C ILE A 99 18.82 -4.98 3.57
N LEU A 100 17.61 -5.04 3.00
CA LEU A 100 16.39 -5.22 3.79
C LEU A 100 16.35 -6.53 4.56
N LYS A 101 16.92 -7.61 4.02
CA LYS A 101 17.04 -8.90 4.74
C LYS A 101 17.78 -8.78 6.07
N THR A 102 18.74 -7.85 6.19
CA THR A 102 19.47 -7.63 7.46
C THR A 102 18.57 -7.11 8.58
N TYR A 103 17.41 -6.55 8.27
CA TYR A 103 16.41 -6.10 9.24
C TYR A 103 15.51 -7.24 9.72
N GLY A 104 15.46 -8.37 8.99
CA GLY A 104 14.64 -9.54 9.32
C GLY A 104 13.15 -9.32 9.10
N TRP A 105 12.77 -8.39 8.21
CA TRP A 105 11.38 -8.08 7.88
C TRP A 105 10.91 -8.81 6.63
N THR A 106 9.60 -8.92 6.49
CA THR A 106 8.92 -9.38 5.28
C THR A 106 9.20 -8.44 4.12
N LEU A 107 9.62 -8.96 2.96
CA LEU A 107 9.96 -8.17 1.79
C LEU A 107 8.77 -8.07 0.82
N ALA A 108 8.53 -6.86 0.33
CA ALA A 108 7.57 -6.61 -0.74
C ALA A 108 8.30 -6.26 -2.05
N PHE A 109 7.88 -6.89 -3.14
CA PHE A 109 8.36 -6.63 -4.50
C PHE A 109 7.31 -5.84 -5.29
N ALA A 110 7.70 -4.70 -5.86
CA ALA A 110 6.83 -3.91 -6.72
C ALA A 110 6.75 -4.52 -8.12
N VAL A 111 5.56 -4.90 -8.56
CA VAL A 111 5.34 -5.30 -9.95
C VAL A 111 4.98 -4.10 -10.80
N GLN A 112 5.60 -4.02 -11.98
CA GLN A 112 5.56 -2.90 -12.90
C GLN A 112 5.00 -3.32 -14.27
N ASP A 113 4.73 -2.35 -15.13
CA ASP A 113 4.19 -2.57 -16.47
C ASP A 113 4.96 -3.65 -17.23
N GLY A 114 4.23 -4.58 -17.83
CA GLY A 114 4.79 -5.70 -18.61
C GLY A 114 5.32 -6.88 -17.80
N MET A 115 5.31 -6.81 -16.46
CA MET A 115 5.71 -7.94 -15.63
C MET A 115 4.67 -9.08 -15.64
N ARG A 116 5.17 -10.29 -15.37
CA ARG A 116 4.42 -11.54 -15.22
C ARG A 116 4.76 -12.19 -13.87
N ALA A 117 4.04 -13.24 -13.52
CA ALA A 117 4.24 -13.94 -12.24
C ALA A 117 5.68 -14.48 -12.07
N GLU A 118 6.28 -14.95 -13.15
CA GLU A 118 7.67 -15.46 -13.15
C GLU A 118 8.74 -14.39 -12.89
N ASP A 119 8.39 -13.11 -12.98
CA ASP A 119 9.31 -12.01 -12.68
C ASP A 119 9.40 -11.71 -11.18
N VAL A 120 8.46 -12.23 -10.39
CA VAL A 120 8.46 -12.04 -8.94
C VAL A 120 9.52 -12.94 -8.32
N PRO A 121 10.50 -12.35 -7.59
CA PRO A 121 11.52 -13.14 -6.93
C PRO A 121 10.93 -14.13 -5.93
N ALA A 122 11.47 -15.35 -5.87
CA ALA A 122 10.97 -16.41 -5.00
C ALA A 122 11.02 -16.08 -3.49
N ASP A 123 11.85 -15.13 -3.12
CA ASP A 123 12.02 -14.63 -1.75
C ASP A 123 11.22 -13.34 -1.46
N ALA A 124 10.40 -12.88 -2.41
CA ALA A 124 9.40 -11.85 -2.18
C ALA A 124 8.16 -12.46 -1.52
N GLU A 125 7.83 -11.99 -0.34
CA GLU A 125 6.69 -12.51 0.44
C GLU A 125 5.40 -11.73 0.18
N VAL A 126 5.52 -10.48 -0.30
CA VAL A 126 4.40 -9.60 -0.67
C VAL A 126 4.60 -9.07 -2.08
N VAL A 127 3.55 -9.13 -2.89
CA VAL A 127 3.50 -8.48 -4.21
C VAL A 127 2.81 -7.13 -4.05
N PHE A 128 3.54 -6.05 -4.33
CA PHE A 128 3.01 -4.69 -4.38
C PHE A 128 2.65 -4.35 -5.83
N VAL A 129 1.36 -4.19 -6.13
CA VAL A 129 0.91 -3.87 -7.48
C VAL A 129 1.04 -2.36 -7.72
N GLY A 130 2.16 -1.98 -8.35
CA GLY A 130 2.53 -0.63 -8.76
C GLY A 130 2.13 -0.32 -10.21
N GLY A 131 3.11 0.11 -11.02
CA GLY A 131 2.97 0.37 -12.44
C GLY A 131 2.06 1.55 -12.80
N SER A 132 1.75 1.68 -14.09
CA SER A 132 0.79 2.68 -14.58
C SER A 132 -0.63 2.36 -14.11
N THR A 133 -1.46 3.40 -14.04
CA THR A 133 -2.86 3.23 -13.60
C THR A 133 -3.63 2.26 -14.48
N GLU A 134 -3.45 2.35 -15.81
CA GLU A 134 -4.13 1.48 -16.75
C GLU A 134 -3.69 0.01 -16.60
N TRP A 135 -2.39 -0.24 -16.59
CA TRP A 135 -1.84 -1.58 -16.45
C TRP A 135 -2.25 -2.22 -15.13
N LYS A 136 -2.15 -1.49 -14.02
CA LYS A 136 -2.56 -1.96 -12.70
C LYS A 136 -4.01 -2.44 -12.69
N TRP A 137 -4.95 -1.62 -13.18
CA TRP A 137 -6.36 -1.99 -13.15
C TRP A 137 -6.76 -3.05 -14.18
N ARG A 138 -5.89 -3.36 -15.13
CA ARG A 138 -6.05 -4.49 -16.05
C ARG A 138 -5.52 -5.79 -15.44
N THR A 139 -4.55 -5.74 -14.54
CA THR A 139 -3.79 -6.92 -14.08
C THR A 139 -3.99 -7.29 -12.60
N TYR A 140 -4.53 -6.41 -11.75
CA TYR A 140 -4.60 -6.60 -10.29
C TYR A 140 -5.27 -7.92 -9.88
N GLN A 141 -6.31 -8.37 -10.59
CA GLN A 141 -7.00 -9.63 -10.30
C GLN A 141 -6.11 -10.84 -10.56
N MET A 142 -5.28 -10.79 -11.59
CA MET A 142 -4.30 -11.85 -11.88
C MET A 142 -3.31 -11.95 -10.72
N TRP A 143 -2.75 -10.84 -10.26
CA TRP A 143 -1.83 -10.82 -9.13
C TRP A 143 -2.46 -11.39 -7.85
N CYS A 144 -3.71 -11.03 -7.56
CA CYS A 144 -4.42 -11.54 -6.38
C CYS A 144 -4.73 -13.06 -6.47
N ARG A 145 -4.83 -13.63 -7.67
CA ARG A 145 -5.00 -15.08 -7.84
C ARG A 145 -3.70 -15.85 -7.73
N GLU A 146 -2.61 -15.29 -8.25
CA GLU A 146 -1.30 -15.95 -8.30
C GLU A 146 -0.55 -15.88 -6.95
N PHE A 147 -0.79 -14.85 -6.14
CA PHE A 147 -0.04 -14.62 -4.91
C PHE A 147 -0.93 -14.48 -3.69
N PRO A 148 -0.56 -15.11 -2.55
CA PRO A 148 -1.38 -15.09 -1.33
C PRO A 148 -1.38 -13.74 -0.62
N HIS A 149 -0.33 -12.94 -0.80
CA HIS A 149 -0.18 -11.64 -0.15
C HIS A 149 0.05 -10.53 -1.18
N VAL A 150 -1.04 -9.86 -1.55
CA VAL A 150 -1.02 -8.76 -2.51
C VAL A 150 -1.44 -7.47 -1.84
N HIS A 151 -0.64 -6.43 -2.06
CA HIS A 151 -0.95 -5.04 -1.76
C HIS A 151 -1.19 -4.27 -3.06
N ILE A 152 -2.26 -3.47 -3.14
CA ILE A 152 -2.56 -2.68 -4.32
C ILE A 152 -2.35 -1.20 -4.02
N GLY A 153 -1.39 -0.58 -4.71
CA GLY A 153 -1.03 0.82 -4.51
C GLY A 153 -2.02 1.81 -5.12
N ARG A 154 -2.16 2.98 -4.50
CA ARG A 154 -2.90 4.16 -5.02
C ARG A 154 -4.38 3.87 -5.32
N VAL A 155 -5.08 3.32 -4.33
CA VAL A 155 -6.52 3.04 -4.35
C VAL A 155 -7.24 4.18 -3.64
N ASN A 156 -7.95 5.05 -4.39
CA ASN A 156 -8.47 6.30 -3.86
C ASN A 156 -10.00 6.45 -4.01
N THR A 157 -10.73 5.42 -4.43
CA THR A 157 -12.18 5.51 -4.62
C THR A 157 -12.92 4.33 -4.02
N TYR A 158 -14.17 4.56 -3.60
CA TYR A 158 -15.07 3.51 -3.08
C TYR A 158 -15.12 2.28 -3.98
N ARG A 159 -15.35 2.49 -5.29
CA ARG A 159 -15.41 1.40 -6.27
C ARG A 159 -14.12 0.57 -6.26
N ARG A 160 -12.96 1.26 -6.27
CA ARG A 160 -11.65 0.57 -6.30
C ARG A 160 -11.32 -0.14 -5.01
N LEU A 161 -11.81 0.33 -3.86
CA LEU A 161 -11.72 -0.41 -2.59
C LEU A 161 -12.45 -1.75 -2.70
N TRP A 162 -13.65 -1.76 -3.28
CA TRP A 162 -14.40 -2.99 -3.49
C TRP A 162 -13.77 -3.87 -4.57
N ASP A 163 -13.28 -3.31 -5.67
CA ASP A 163 -12.54 -4.06 -6.70
C ASP A 163 -11.36 -4.83 -6.09
N CYS A 164 -10.59 -4.20 -5.21
CA CYS A 164 -9.47 -4.83 -4.50
C CYS A 164 -9.93 -5.88 -3.49
N HIS A 165 -10.99 -5.58 -2.73
CA HIS A 165 -11.56 -6.50 -1.74
C HIS A 165 -12.06 -7.79 -2.40
N ASP A 166 -12.86 -7.65 -3.45
CA ASP A 166 -13.46 -8.77 -4.19
C ASP A 166 -12.40 -9.62 -4.91
N ALA A 167 -11.29 -9.01 -5.33
CA ALA A 167 -10.14 -9.72 -5.87
C ALA A 167 -9.32 -10.48 -4.82
N GLY A 168 -9.55 -10.26 -3.52
CA GLY A 168 -8.84 -10.93 -2.44
C GLY A 168 -7.53 -10.27 -2.00
N ALA A 169 -7.30 -8.99 -2.38
CA ALA A 169 -6.15 -8.23 -1.91
C ALA A 169 -6.10 -8.20 -0.38
N LYS A 170 -4.89 -8.37 0.20
CA LYS A 170 -4.73 -8.32 1.66
C LYS A 170 -4.71 -6.90 2.18
N SER A 171 -4.15 -5.97 1.39
CA SER A 171 -4.12 -4.55 1.72
C SER A 171 -4.10 -3.67 0.48
N CYS A 172 -4.43 -2.41 0.67
CA CYS A 172 -4.25 -1.36 -0.32
C CYS A 172 -3.85 -0.06 0.35
N ASP A 173 -3.33 0.91 -0.42
CA ASP A 173 -3.07 2.25 0.06
C ASP A 173 -3.80 3.32 -0.74
N GLY A 174 -3.98 4.46 -0.13
CA GLY A 174 -4.46 5.66 -0.78
C GLY A 174 -4.19 6.92 0.03
N THR A 175 -3.74 7.98 -0.65
CA THR A 175 -3.50 9.29 -0.03
C THR A 175 -4.70 10.22 -0.13
N GLY A 176 -5.57 10.01 -1.14
CA GLY A 176 -6.69 10.90 -1.43
C GLY A 176 -7.77 10.93 -0.36
N PHE A 177 -7.97 9.83 0.35
CA PHE A 177 -9.00 9.71 1.39
C PHE A 177 -8.90 10.76 2.50
N VAL A 178 -7.71 11.24 2.80
CA VAL A 178 -7.41 12.10 3.96
C VAL A 178 -6.69 13.40 3.57
N ARG A 179 -6.67 13.74 2.26
CA ARG A 179 -6.06 14.98 1.75
C ARG A 179 -7.09 16.04 1.32
N GLY A 180 -8.33 15.97 1.80
CA GLY A 180 -9.33 17.00 1.61
C GLY A 180 -10.40 16.73 0.54
N ASP A 181 -10.33 15.62 -0.17
CA ASP A 181 -11.44 15.23 -1.07
C ASP A 181 -12.56 14.55 -0.26
N GLN A 182 -13.62 15.30 -0.01
CA GLN A 182 -14.78 14.84 0.75
C GLN A 182 -15.50 13.65 0.08
N ARG A 183 -15.45 13.51 -1.24
CA ARG A 183 -16.04 12.36 -1.94
C ARG A 183 -15.25 11.10 -1.66
N GLN A 184 -13.93 11.19 -1.73
CA GLN A 184 -13.05 10.06 -1.43
C GLN A 184 -13.17 9.63 0.04
N LEU A 185 -13.22 10.59 0.96
CA LEU A 185 -13.41 10.31 2.38
C LEU A 185 -14.75 9.64 2.65
N ARG A 186 -15.86 10.15 2.09
CA ARG A 186 -17.17 9.49 2.19
C ARG A 186 -17.16 8.09 1.59
N GLY A 187 -16.49 7.90 0.46
CA GLY A 187 -16.32 6.59 -0.15
C GLY A 187 -15.55 5.60 0.72
N LEU A 188 -14.53 6.08 1.44
CA LEU A 188 -13.81 5.27 2.42
C LEU A 188 -14.71 4.85 3.59
N PHE A 189 -15.47 5.79 4.18
CA PHE A 189 -16.42 5.47 5.26
C PHE A 189 -17.47 4.46 4.82
N ALA A 190 -18.08 4.66 3.65
CA ALA A 190 -19.06 3.72 3.11
C ALA A 190 -18.48 2.31 2.97
N TYR A 191 -17.30 2.19 2.37
CA TYR A 191 -16.58 0.91 2.25
C TYR A 191 -16.29 0.29 3.63
N MET A 192 -15.83 1.07 4.59
CA MET A 192 -15.50 0.57 5.94
C MET A 192 -16.75 0.06 6.66
N ASP A 193 -17.85 0.82 6.63
CA ASP A 193 -19.13 0.40 7.22
C ASP A 193 -19.64 -0.90 6.61
N GLU A 194 -19.67 -0.97 5.29
CA GLU A 194 -20.16 -2.13 4.56
C GLU A 194 -19.26 -3.37 4.74
N SER A 195 -17.94 -3.20 4.62
CA SER A 195 -17.00 -4.28 4.80
C SER A 195 -16.89 -4.79 6.23
N SER A 196 -17.37 -3.99 7.22
CA SER A 196 -17.49 -4.38 8.62
C SER A 196 -18.82 -5.03 8.96
N GLY A 197 -19.76 -5.09 8.01
CA GLY A 197 -21.10 -5.60 8.23
C GLY A 197 -22.03 -4.61 8.96
N SER A 198 -21.60 -3.36 9.19
CA SER A 198 -22.43 -2.33 9.83
C SER A 198 -23.51 -1.80 8.89
N LYS A 199 -23.30 -1.90 7.59
CA LYS A 199 -24.26 -1.54 6.53
C LYS A 199 -24.24 -2.56 5.41
N ILE A 200 -25.34 -2.63 4.64
CA ILE A 200 -25.44 -3.45 3.44
C ILE A 200 -24.66 -2.75 2.31
N ARG A 201 -23.86 -3.51 1.58
CA ARG A 201 -23.11 -3.00 0.41
C ARG A 201 -24.06 -2.37 -0.62
N GLN A 202 -23.80 -1.12 -0.96
CA GLN A 202 -24.56 -0.42 -2.00
C GLN A 202 -24.19 -0.98 -3.38
N THR A 203 -25.18 -1.45 -4.14
CA THR A 203 -24.98 -1.82 -5.53
C THR A 203 -24.88 -0.56 -6.40
N GLN A 204 -24.13 -0.61 -7.50
CA GLN A 204 -23.78 0.55 -8.35
C GLN A 204 -24.97 1.44 -8.81
N GLY A 205 -26.22 0.97 -8.69
CA GLY A 205 -27.42 1.74 -9.08
C GLY A 205 -27.85 2.80 -8.07
N SER A 206 -27.42 2.74 -6.81
CA SER A 206 -27.88 3.68 -5.77
C SER A 206 -26.97 4.90 -5.58
N LEU A 207 -25.75 4.88 -6.13
CA LEU A 207 -24.76 5.98 -6.01
C LEU A 207 -24.95 7.09 -7.05
N LEU A 208 -25.85 6.91 -8.01
CA LEU A 208 -26.11 7.90 -9.07
C LEU A 208 -27.30 8.84 -8.77
N LEU A 209 -27.93 8.72 -7.59
CA LEU A 209 -29.12 9.48 -7.21
C LEU A 209 -28.89 10.53 -6.10
N GLU A 210 -27.65 10.80 -5.71
CA GLU A 210 -27.25 11.88 -4.82
C GLU A 210 -26.09 12.66 -5.48
#